data_343dcbc96eea89a9fe6f78fabbc5bfdc
#
_entry.id   343dcbc96eea89a9fe6f78fabbc5bfdc
#
_cell.length_a   1.000
_cell.length_b   1.000
_cell.length_c   1.000
_cell.angle_alpha   90.00
_cell.angle_beta   90.00
_cell.angle_gamma   90.00
#
_symmetry.space_group_name_H-M   'P 1'
#
loop_
_entity.id
_entity.type
_entity.pdbx_description
1 polymer ?
#
loop_
_entity_poly.entity_id
_entity_poly.type
_entity_poly.pdbx_seq_one_letter_code
_entity_poly.pdbx_strand_id
1 'polypeptide(L)'
;MQHRIAERFRRGRLFLAGEAAHAYSPATGQGMNAAIQDAANLGWKLAFAAAQPGGSAILLASYDHERRPVARQVLAMTHLAFWGEASTGRLPALMRGTLAPLAAPLLPALMSRRHLVAAGIRLLSQLPVSYRGSPLSVEGTPQARGGPRAGDRLPDKIVRSAGRTIRLHELLARPGVHVLLERDADWPDDLAAGPMINVHRLTSAPAAA
;
A
#
# COMPACT_ATOMS: atom_id res chain seq x y z
N MET A 1 -20.55 15.64 -9.87
CA MET A 1 -19.36 14.78 -9.67
C MET A 1 -19.82 13.41 -9.21
N GLN A 2 -19.22 12.34 -9.71
CA GLN A 2 -19.66 10.99 -9.37
C GLN A 2 -18.59 10.35 -8.47
N HIS A 3 -19.00 9.90 -7.28
CA HIS A 3 -18.20 9.10 -6.37
C HIS A 3 -18.70 7.66 -6.49
N ARG A 4 -17.96 6.82 -7.17
CA ARG A 4 -18.38 5.45 -7.45
C ARG A 4 -17.22 4.48 -7.28
N ILE A 5 -17.56 3.26 -6.88
CA ILE A 5 -16.64 2.13 -6.82
C ILE A 5 -17.36 0.91 -7.40
N ALA A 6 -16.65 0.14 -8.20
CA ALA A 6 -17.18 -1.12 -8.71
C ALA A 6 -17.44 -2.11 -7.56
N GLU A 7 -18.51 -2.88 -7.68
CA GLU A 7 -18.86 -3.91 -6.71
C GLU A 7 -17.74 -4.95 -6.57
N ARG A 8 -17.07 -5.27 -7.67
CA ARG A 8 -15.93 -6.18 -7.76
C ARG A 8 -14.89 -5.63 -8.71
N PHE A 9 -13.61 -5.79 -8.37
CA PHE A 9 -12.49 -5.43 -9.25
C PHE A 9 -12.05 -6.59 -10.14
N ARG A 10 -12.56 -7.80 -9.86
CA ARG A 10 -12.33 -8.99 -10.67
C ARG A 10 -13.62 -9.80 -10.85
N ARG A 11 -13.84 -10.27 -12.09
CA ARG A 11 -14.85 -11.27 -12.40
C ARG A 11 -14.30 -12.27 -13.43
N GLY A 12 -13.96 -13.48 -12.96
CA GLY A 12 -13.32 -14.46 -13.83
C GLY A 12 -11.94 -13.97 -14.33
N ARG A 13 -11.85 -13.74 -15.65
CA ARG A 13 -10.64 -13.25 -16.34
C ARG A 13 -10.68 -11.74 -16.62
N LEU A 14 -11.73 -11.05 -16.22
CA LEU A 14 -11.88 -9.60 -16.39
C LEU A 14 -11.42 -8.91 -15.10
N PHE A 15 -10.66 -7.83 -15.27
CA PHE A 15 -10.15 -7.00 -14.19
C PHE A 15 -10.48 -5.53 -14.47
N LEU A 16 -10.81 -4.79 -13.42
CA LEU A 16 -10.97 -3.34 -13.43
C LEU A 16 -9.87 -2.71 -12.60
N ALA A 17 -9.22 -1.68 -13.11
CA ALA A 17 -8.19 -0.94 -12.41
C ALA A 17 -8.35 0.57 -12.66
N GLY A 18 -7.89 1.39 -11.70
CA GLY A 18 -7.97 2.84 -11.82
C GLY A 18 -9.41 3.32 -11.98
N GLU A 19 -9.64 4.30 -12.85
CA GLU A 19 -10.95 4.93 -13.03
C GLU A 19 -12.05 4.00 -13.52
N ALA A 20 -11.70 2.88 -14.15
CA ALA A 20 -12.67 1.84 -14.48
C ALA A 20 -13.22 1.11 -13.24
N ALA A 21 -12.42 1.05 -12.17
CA ALA A 21 -12.78 0.42 -10.91
C ALA A 21 -13.37 1.41 -9.90
N HIS A 22 -12.92 2.67 -9.91
CA HIS A 22 -13.30 3.69 -8.94
C HIS A 22 -13.17 5.11 -9.51
N ALA A 23 -14.16 5.93 -9.24
CA ALA A 23 -14.14 7.36 -9.55
C ALA A 23 -14.22 8.17 -8.26
N TYR A 24 -13.23 9.03 -8.04
CA TYR A 24 -13.12 9.88 -6.86
C TYR A 24 -13.29 11.35 -7.21
N SER A 25 -13.68 12.16 -6.21
CA SER A 25 -13.51 13.61 -6.30
C SER A 25 -12.02 13.97 -6.35
N PRO A 26 -11.61 15.01 -7.10
CA PRO A 26 -10.24 15.51 -7.09
C PRO A 26 -9.84 16.23 -5.78
N ALA A 27 -10.77 16.43 -4.84
CA ALA A 27 -10.59 17.19 -3.60
C ALA A 27 -9.32 16.82 -2.81
N THR A 28 -8.90 15.55 -2.84
CA THR A 28 -7.69 15.09 -2.13
C THR A 28 -6.52 14.73 -3.06
N GLY A 29 -6.68 14.85 -4.38
CA GLY A 29 -5.65 14.53 -5.37
C GLY A 29 -5.21 13.06 -5.41
N GLN A 30 -5.96 12.12 -4.84
CA GLN A 30 -5.53 10.73 -4.65
C GLN A 30 -5.89 9.78 -5.80
N GLY A 31 -6.73 10.20 -6.74
CA GLY A 31 -7.23 9.32 -7.82
C GLY A 31 -6.10 8.71 -8.66
N MET A 32 -5.18 9.54 -9.13
CA MET A 32 -4.03 9.09 -9.94
C MET A 32 -3.13 8.13 -9.16
N ASN A 33 -2.79 8.44 -7.91
CA ASN A 33 -1.95 7.59 -7.08
C ASN A 33 -2.61 6.23 -6.81
N ALA A 34 -3.92 6.20 -6.58
CA ALA A 34 -4.66 4.97 -6.39
C ALA A 34 -4.66 4.11 -7.67
N ALA A 35 -4.85 4.73 -8.85
CA ALA A 35 -4.81 4.05 -10.14
C ALA A 35 -3.44 3.45 -10.46
N ILE A 36 -2.35 4.17 -10.18
CA ILE A 36 -0.97 3.67 -10.35
C ILE A 36 -0.72 2.47 -9.41
N GLN A 37 -1.18 2.55 -8.17
CA GLN A 37 -1.03 1.44 -7.23
C GLN A 37 -1.89 0.22 -7.60
N ASP A 38 -3.07 0.42 -8.19
CA ASP A 38 -3.87 -0.69 -8.75
C ASP A 38 -3.12 -1.39 -9.88
N ALA A 39 -2.58 -0.61 -10.81
CA ALA A 39 -1.80 -1.14 -11.92
C ALA A 39 -0.53 -1.88 -11.44
N ALA A 40 0.17 -1.32 -10.47
CA ALA A 40 1.34 -1.97 -9.86
C ALA A 40 0.97 -3.27 -9.14
N ASN A 41 -0.13 -3.27 -8.36
CA ASN A 41 -0.59 -4.47 -7.65
C ASN A 41 -1.07 -5.56 -8.60
N LEU A 42 -1.79 -5.21 -9.65
CA LEU A 42 -2.31 -6.16 -10.64
C LEU A 42 -1.21 -6.67 -11.58
N GLY A 43 -0.31 -5.79 -12.02
CA GLY A 43 0.68 -6.07 -13.06
C GLY A 43 1.59 -7.25 -12.72
N TRP A 44 2.19 -7.27 -11.52
CA TRP A 44 3.05 -8.38 -11.11
C TRP A 44 2.27 -9.69 -10.95
N LYS A 45 1.02 -9.63 -10.49
CA LYS A 45 0.15 -10.81 -10.33
C LYS A 45 -0.20 -11.42 -11.68
N LEU A 46 -0.47 -10.59 -12.68
CA LEU A 46 -0.71 -11.06 -14.05
C LEU A 46 0.55 -11.66 -14.66
N ALA A 47 1.70 -11.00 -14.49
CA ALA A 47 2.98 -11.51 -14.99
C ALA A 47 3.32 -12.88 -14.37
N PHE A 48 3.13 -13.01 -13.06
CA PHE A 48 3.39 -14.26 -12.35
C PHE A 48 2.41 -15.37 -12.76
N ALA A 49 1.13 -15.03 -12.90
CA ALA A 49 0.10 -15.98 -13.34
C ALA A 49 0.30 -16.45 -14.78
N ALA A 50 0.85 -15.59 -15.64
CA ALA A 50 1.19 -15.95 -17.02
C ALA A 50 2.42 -16.86 -17.10
N ALA A 51 3.40 -16.65 -16.21
CA ALA A 51 4.62 -17.46 -16.17
C ALA A 51 4.42 -18.85 -15.54
N GLN A 52 3.41 -19.01 -14.68
CA GLN A 52 3.10 -20.26 -13.97
C GLN A 52 1.61 -20.63 -14.08
N PRO A 53 1.20 -21.26 -15.18
CA PRO A 53 -0.17 -21.74 -15.33
C PRO A 53 -0.48 -22.82 -14.29
N GLY A 54 -1.59 -22.64 -13.53
CA GLY A 54 -2.08 -23.62 -12.56
C GLY A 54 -2.16 -23.14 -11.11
N GLY A 55 -1.29 -22.21 -10.67
CA GLY A 55 -1.27 -21.67 -9.29
C GLY A 55 -1.93 -20.29 -9.11
N SER A 56 -2.50 -19.72 -10.15
CA SER A 56 -2.81 -18.29 -10.21
C SER A 56 -4.15 -17.85 -9.63
N ALA A 57 -5.05 -18.77 -9.27
CA ALA A 57 -6.42 -18.42 -8.89
C ALA A 57 -6.48 -17.54 -7.62
N ILE A 58 -5.76 -17.94 -6.56
CA ILE A 58 -5.67 -17.21 -5.29
C ILE A 58 -4.90 -15.91 -5.49
N LEU A 59 -3.78 -15.96 -6.23
CA LEU A 59 -2.97 -14.80 -6.55
C LEU A 59 -3.79 -13.72 -7.27
N LEU A 60 -4.55 -14.08 -8.28
CA LEU A 60 -5.38 -13.14 -9.02
C LEU A 60 -6.62 -12.69 -8.24
N ALA A 61 -7.17 -13.54 -7.34
CA ALA A 61 -8.26 -13.17 -6.46
C ALA A 61 -7.83 -12.15 -5.40
N SER A 62 -6.58 -12.21 -4.94
CA SER A 62 -6.05 -11.28 -3.94
C SER A 62 -6.10 -9.82 -4.39
N TYR A 63 -6.09 -9.54 -5.69
CA TYR A 63 -6.20 -8.17 -6.21
C TYR A 63 -7.48 -7.46 -5.71
N ASP A 64 -8.64 -8.09 -5.82
CA ASP A 64 -9.90 -7.53 -5.32
C ASP A 64 -9.88 -7.36 -3.79
N HIS A 65 -9.36 -8.35 -3.08
CA HIS A 65 -9.24 -8.31 -1.62
C HIS A 65 -8.29 -7.21 -1.12
N GLU A 66 -7.25 -6.90 -1.86
CA GLU A 66 -6.25 -5.91 -1.48
C GLU A 66 -6.64 -4.50 -1.91
N ARG A 67 -7.10 -4.32 -3.16
CA ARG A 67 -7.28 -2.97 -3.70
C ARG A 67 -8.66 -2.38 -3.45
N ARG A 68 -9.71 -3.18 -3.45
CA ARG A 68 -11.07 -2.67 -3.23
C ARG A 68 -11.30 -2.08 -1.84
N PRO A 69 -10.80 -2.64 -0.72
CA PRO A 69 -10.88 -1.98 0.58
C PRO A 69 -10.14 -0.63 0.62
N VAL A 70 -8.95 -0.54 0.01
CA VAL A 70 -8.19 0.70 -0.10
C VAL A 70 -8.98 1.75 -0.89
N ALA A 71 -9.55 1.36 -2.02
CA ALA A 71 -10.39 2.24 -2.82
C ALA A 71 -11.60 2.76 -2.04
N ARG A 72 -12.23 1.94 -1.19
CA ARG A 72 -13.31 2.38 -0.30
C ARG A 72 -12.86 3.40 0.74
N GLN A 73 -11.66 3.21 1.32
CA GLN A 73 -11.09 4.16 2.26
C GLN A 73 -10.82 5.51 1.60
N VAL A 74 -10.22 5.50 0.41
CA VAL A 74 -9.98 6.72 -0.38
C VAL A 74 -11.29 7.39 -0.75
N LEU A 75 -12.32 6.62 -1.17
CA LEU A 75 -13.64 7.14 -1.50
C LEU A 75 -14.28 7.84 -0.28
N ALA A 76 -14.24 7.22 0.89
CA ALA A 76 -14.81 7.80 2.12
C ALA A 76 -14.10 9.11 2.49
N MET A 77 -12.76 9.13 2.42
CA MET A 77 -11.96 10.31 2.73
C MET A 77 -12.20 11.46 1.73
N THR A 78 -12.22 11.16 0.43
CA THR A 78 -12.48 12.16 -0.61
C THR A 78 -13.92 12.65 -0.56
N HIS A 79 -14.89 11.80 -0.21
CA HIS A 79 -16.27 12.19 -0.01
C HIS A 79 -16.40 13.18 1.16
N LEU A 80 -15.76 12.92 2.29
CA LEU A 80 -15.78 13.81 3.45
C LEU A 80 -15.14 15.16 3.14
N ALA A 81 -13.99 15.18 2.46
CA ALA A 81 -13.33 16.40 2.03
C ALA A 81 -14.24 17.22 1.09
N PHE A 82 -14.78 16.58 0.06
CA PHE A 82 -15.68 17.23 -0.90
C PHE A 82 -16.97 17.73 -0.23
N TRP A 83 -17.53 16.98 0.73
CA TRP A 83 -18.68 17.43 1.50
C TRP A 83 -18.37 18.71 2.26
N GLY A 84 -17.22 18.80 2.92
CA GLY A 84 -16.77 20.00 3.61
C GLY A 84 -16.55 21.18 2.65
N GLU A 85 -15.98 20.94 1.47
CA GLU A 85 -15.64 21.96 0.48
C GLU A 85 -16.84 22.49 -0.32
N ALA A 86 -17.71 21.61 -0.78
CA ALA A 86 -18.69 21.92 -1.82
C ALA A 86 -20.16 21.75 -1.41
N SER A 87 -20.46 21.14 -0.26
CA SER A 87 -21.85 20.96 0.16
C SER A 87 -22.52 22.30 0.53
N THR A 88 -23.78 22.47 0.11
CA THR A 88 -24.59 23.67 0.37
C THR A 88 -25.32 23.64 1.72
N GLY A 89 -25.20 22.55 2.49
CA GLY A 89 -25.82 22.42 3.80
C GLY A 89 -25.37 23.48 4.82
N ARG A 90 -26.20 23.75 5.83
CA ARG A 90 -25.91 24.78 6.88
C ARG A 90 -24.59 24.49 7.61
N LEU A 91 -24.31 23.23 7.95
CA LEU A 91 -23.10 22.85 8.69
C LEU A 91 -21.82 23.05 7.87
N PRO A 92 -21.69 22.56 6.64
CA PRO A 92 -20.53 22.85 5.79
C PRO A 92 -20.35 24.35 5.51
N ALA A 93 -21.46 25.10 5.35
CA ALA A 93 -21.41 26.55 5.15
C ALA A 93 -20.84 27.26 6.39
N LEU A 94 -21.28 26.88 7.61
CA LEU A 94 -20.73 27.39 8.86
C LEU A 94 -19.23 27.05 9.01
N MET A 95 -18.84 25.83 8.68
CA MET A 95 -17.43 25.39 8.73
C MET A 95 -16.57 26.26 7.81
N ARG A 96 -16.98 26.45 6.56
CA ARG A 96 -16.22 27.24 5.58
C ARG A 96 -16.24 28.75 5.89
N GLY A 97 -17.40 29.27 6.22
CA GLY A 97 -17.61 30.73 6.38
C GLY A 97 -17.19 31.31 7.73
N THR A 98 -17.12 30.48 8.76
CA THR A 98 -16.82 30.94 10.12
C THR A 98 -15.68 30.19 10.77
N LEU A 99 -15.77 28.87 10.87
CA LEU A 99 -14.79 28.07 11.64
C LEU A 99 -13.41 28.03 10.97
N ALA A 100 -13.38 27.83 9.65
CA ALA A 100 -12.12 27.78 8.93
C ALA A 100 -11.37 29.14 8.93
N PRO A 101 -12.00 30.31 8.67
CA PRO A 101 -11.34 31.59 8.81
C PRO A 101 -10.86 31.88 10.25
N LEU A 102 -11.63 31.53 11.27
CA LEU A 102 -11.22 31.69 12.67
C LEU A 102 -10.03 30.78 13.04
N ALA A 103 -9.95 29.59 12.46
CA ALA A 103 -8.85 28.65 12.69
C ALA A 103 -7.60 28.96 11.83
N ALA A 104 -7.74 29.70 10.73
CA ALA A 104 -6.66 29.98 9.79
C ALA A 104 -5.40 30.58 10.43
N PRO A 105 -5.47 31.51 11.41
CA PRO A 105 -4.28 32.04 12.09
C PRO A 105 -3.48 30.99 12.87
N LEU A 106 -4.10 29.85 13.23
CA LEU A 106 -3.43 28.75 13.93
C LEU A 106 -2.68 27.82 12.98
N LEU A 107 -2.96 27.91 11.67
CA LEU A 107 -2.40 27.01 10.66
C LEU A 107 -0.86 27.03 10.59
N PRO A 108 -0.17 28.19 10.64
CA PRO A 108 1.29 28.22 10.66
C PRO A 108 1.89 27.50 11.87
N ALA A 109 1.29 27.67 13.06
CA ALA A 109 1.71 26.99 14.27
C ALA A 109 1.47 25.47 14.20
N LEU A 110 0.40 25.03 13.53
CA LEU A 110 0.10 23.64 13.30
C LEU A 110 1.08 23.04 12.28
N MET A 111 1.36 23.77 11.20
CA MET A 111 2.31 23.36 10.15
C MET A 111 3.78 23.34 10.63
N SER A 112 4.12 24.07 11.67
CA SER A 112 5.45 24.00 12.28
C SER A 112 5.70 22.70 13.06
N ARG A 113 4.63 21.98 13.42
CA ARG A 113 4.70 20.69 14.14
C ARG A 113 5.01 19.55 13.16
N ARG A 114 6.27 19.23 13.00
CA ARG A 114 6.77 18.21 12.04
C ARG A 114 6.02 16.87 12.12
N HIS A 115 5.65 16.41 13.32
CA HIS A 115 4.94 15.15 13.50
C HIS A 115 3.52 15.17 12.92
N LEU A 116 2.80 16.30 12.98
CA LEU A 116 1.48 16.44 12.39
C LEU A 116 1.53 16.51 10.87
N VAL A 117 2.49 17.27 10.33
CA VAL A 117 2.75 17.31 8.89
C VAL A 117 3.14 15.93 8.36
N ALA A 118 4.04 15.23 9.05
CA ALA A 118 4.43 13.86 8.69
C ALA A 118 3.24 12.89 8.73
N ALA A 119 2.37 12.99 9.74
CA ALA A 119 1.16 12.18 9.83
C ALA A 119 0.20 12.45 8.65
N GLY A 120 -0.01 13.73 8.31
CA GLY A 120 -0.81 14.13 7.14
C GLY A 120 -0.22 13.60 5.82
N ILE A 121 1.08 13.77 5.61
CA ILE A 121 1.78 13.24 4.42
C ILE A 121 1.67 11.72 4.35
N ARG A 122 1.87 11.01 5.47
CA ARG A 122 1.72 9.54 5.51
C ARG A 122 0.31 9.10 5.13
N LEU A 123 -0.71 9.81 5.61
CA LEU A 123 -2.11 9.51 5.29
C LEU A 123 -2.39 9.72 3.79
N LEU A 124 -1.99 10.87 3.25
CA LEU A 124 -2.21 11.23 1.84
C LEU A 124 -1.38 10.39 0.88
N SER A 125 -0.18 9.96 1.28
CA SER A 125 0.69 9.10 0.45
C SER A 125 0.30 7.63 0.47
N GLN A 126 -0.75 7.25 1.19
CA GLN A 126 -1.20 5.86 1.33
C GLN A 126 -0.11 4.90 1.90
N LEU A 127 0.90 5.44 2.59
CA LEU A 127 1.95 4.64 3.23
C LEU A 127 1.44 3.67 4.32
N PRO A 128 0.35 3.99 5.08
CA PRO A 128 -0.21 3.07 6.06
C PRO A 128 -1.05 1.93 5.49
N VAL A 129 -1.26 1.90 4.16
CA VAL A 129 -2.03 0.81 3.53
C VAL A 129 -1.37 -0.53 3.84
N SER A 130 -2.18 -1.47 4.34
CA SER A 130 -1.77 -2.85 4.61
C SER A 130 -2.74 -3.84 3.96
N TYR A 131 -2.24 -4.99 3.63
CA TYR A 131 -2.99 -6.08 3.00
C TYR A 131 -3.17 -7.28 3.96
N ARG A 132 -3.30 -7.02 5.26
CA ARG A 132 -3.45 -8.08 6.30
C ARG A 132 -4.64 -9.02 6.04
N GLY A 133 -5.68 -8.53 5.39
CA GLY A 133 -6.85 -9.35 4.98
C GLY A 133 -6.70 -10.05 3.64
N SER A 134 -5.52 -9.97 3.00
CA SER A 134 -5.24 -10.68 1.75
C SER A 134 -5.09 -12.18 1.98
N PRO A 135 -5.61 -13.04 1.09
CA PRO A 135 -5.35 -14.47 1.14
C PRO A 135 -3.88 -14.84 0.95
N LEU A 136 -3.03 -13.89 0.50
CA LEU A 136 -1.58 -14.05 0.39
C LEU A 136 -0.84 -13.67 1.68
N SER A 137 -1.51 -13.02 2.64
CA SER A 137 -0.89 -12.57 3.89
C SER A 137 -1.01 -13.64 4.95
N VAL A 138 -0.01 -14.51 5.04
CA VAL A 138 0.04 -15.63 5.98
C VAL A 138 1.12 -15.37 7.03
N GLU A 139 0.74 -15.40 8.30
CA GLU A 139 1.71 -15.30 9.40
C GLU A 139 2.41 -16.63 9.64
N GLY A 140 3.69 -16.58 9.99
CA GLY A 140 4.44 -17.75 10.40
C GLY A 140 4.02 -18.29 11.79
N THR A 141 4.39 -19.52 12.07
CA THR A 141 4.17 -20.16 13.38
C THR A 141 5.53 -20.67 13.93
N PRO A 142 6.00 -20.15 15.07
CA PRO A 142 5.40 -19.09 15.89
C PRO A 142 5.45 -17.72 15.23
N GLN A 143 4.49 -16.86 15.58
CA GLN A 143 4.45 -15.49 15.08
C GLN A 143 5.72 -14.71 15.48
N ALA A 144 6.33 -14.01 14.52
CA ALA A 144 7.52 -13.21 14.77
C ALA A 144 7.24 -12.11 15.81
N ARG A 145 8.12 -12.00 16.81
CA ARG A 145 8.04 -10.95 17.82
C ARG A 145 8.69 -9.67 17.28
N GLY A 146 7.87 -8.64 17.10
CA GLY A 146 8.33 -7.36 16.56
C GLY A 146 8.44 -7.36 15.01
N GLY A 147 8.55 -6.18 14.42
CA GLY A 147 8.61 -6.04 12.97
C GLY A 147 7.24 -5.96 12.28
N PRO A 148 7.21 -5.93 10.95
CA PRO A 148 5.99 -5.90 10.18
C PRO A 148 5.28 -7.26 10.26
N ARG A 149 3.95 -7.22 10.30
CA ARG A 149 3.11 -8.42 10.17
C ARG A 149 2.89 -8.76 8.70
N ALA A 150 2.42 -9.97 8.43
CA ALA A 150 2.02 -10.35 7.08
C ALA A 150 1.01 -9.35 6.50
N GLY A 151 1.25 -8.91 5.28
CA GLY A 151 0.46 -7.87 4.60
C GLY A 151 0.81 -6.43 4.98
N ASP A 152 1.72 -6.19 5.92
CA ASP A 152 2.23 -4.86 6.18
C ASP A 152 3.27 -4.43 5.15
N ARG A 153 3.39 -3.12 4.96
CA ARG A 153 4.49 -2.54 4.21
C ARG A 153 5.82 -2.82 4.91
N LEU A 154 6.75 -3.40 4.18
CA LEU A 154 8.09 -3.65 4.67
C LEU A 154 8.83 -2.32 4.90
N PRO A 155 9.35 -2.05 6.12
CA PRO A 155 10.12 -0.83 6.37
C PRO A 155 11.48 -0.89 5.67
N ASP A 156 11.92 0.28 5.18
CA ASP A 156 13.23 0.41 4.55
C ASP A 156 14.32 0.54 5.62
N LYS A 157 14.97 -0.55 5.94
CA LYS A 157 16.06 -0.62 6.91
C LYS A 157 17.40 -0.88 6.23
N ILE A 158 18.48 -0.54 6.92
CA ILE A 158 19.83 -0.91 6.53
C ILE A 158 20.05 -2.38 6.92
N VAL A 159 20.45 -3.19 5.96
CA VAL A 159 20.73 -4.63 6.12
C VAL A 159 22.11 -4.97 5.56
N ARG A 160 22.67 -6.11 5.95
CA ARG A 160 23.84 -6.69 5.31
C ARG A 160 23.43 -7.90 4.49
N SER A 161 23.81 -7.92 3.23
CA SER A 161 23.61 -9.06 2.32
C SER A 161 24.87 -9.27 1.49
N ALA A 162 25.32 -10.49 1.38
CA ALA A 162 26.55 -10.86 0.65
C ALA A 162 27.78 -9.99 1.02
N GLY A 163 27.96 -9.68 2.32
CA GLY A 163 29.07 -8.88 2.82
C GLY A 163 28.92 -7.35 2.62
N ARG A 164 27.88 -6.89 1.94
CA ARG A 164 27.61 -5.46 1.64
C ARG A 164 26.53 -4.91 2.56
N THR A 165 26.68 -3.66 2.97
CA THR A 165 25.65 -2.89 3.67
C THR A 165 24.83 -2.14 2.63
N ILE A 166 23.50 -2.37 2.61
CA ILE A 166 22.58 -1.85 1.58
C ILE A 166 21.22 -1.53 2.23
N ARG A 167 20.48 -0.61 1.64
CA ARG A 167 19.09 -0.39 2.04
C ARG A 167 18.20 -1.54 1.56
N LEU A 168 17.27 -1.97 2.40
CA LEU A 168 16.41 -3.12 2.10
C LEU A 168 15.59 -2.91 0.81
N HIS A 169 15.01 -1.72 0.62
CA HIS A 169 14.25 -1.44 -0.61
C HIS A 169 15.13 -1.40 -1.87
N GLU A 170 16.41 -1.03 -1.75
CA GLU A 170 17.37 -1.11 -2.86
C GLU A 170 17.70 -2.56 -3.21
N LEU A 171 17.87 -3.42 -2.18
CA LEU A 171 18.05 -4.86 -2.37
C LEU A 171 16.87 -5.51 -3.09
N LEU A 172 15.64 -5.02 -2.81
CA LEU A 172 14.38 -5.53 -3.35
C LEU A 172 13.91 -4.80 -4.62
N ALA A 173 14.79 -4.02 -5.28
CA ALA A 173 14.40 -3.19 -6.42
C ALA A 173 14.06 -4.00 -7.70
N ARG A 174 14.51 -5.25 -7.80
CA ARG A 174 14.17 -6.11 -8.95
C ARG A 174 12.70 -6.55 -8.86
N PRO A 175 11.96 -6.58 -9.98
CA PRO A 175 10.62 -7.17 -9.99
C PRO A 175 10.64 -8.64 -9.60
N GLY A 176 9.68 -9.08 -8.78
CA GLY A 176 9.53 -10.47 -8.41
C GLY A 176 9.13 -10.70 -6.96
N VAL A 177 9.14 -11.95 -6.56
CA VAL A 177 8.98 -12.38 -5.18
C VAL A 177 10.35 -12.41 -4.52
N HIS A 178 10.49 -11.79 -3.37
CA HIS A 178 11.73 -11.74 -2.61
C HIS A 178 11.59 -12.58 -1.35
N VAL A 179 12.45 -13.56 -1.21
CA VAL A 179 12.58 -14.38 0.00
C VAL A 179 13.72 -13.83 0.82
N LEU A 180 13.42 -13.38 2.03
CA LEU A 180 14.40 -12.85 2.96
C LEU A 180 14.68 -13.92 4.02
N LEU A 181 15.88 -14.42 4.05
CA LEU A 181 16.32 -15.48 4.96
C LEU A 181 17.32 -14.91 5.97
N GLU A 182 17.29 -15.40 7.19
CA GLU A 182 18.41 -15.24 8.09
C GLU A 182 19.64 -15.99 7.54
N ARG A 183 20.85 -15.60 8.01
CA ARG A 183 22.12 -16.09 7.48
C ARG A 183 22.18 -17.61 7.38
N ASP A 184 21.74 -18.28 8.43
CA ASP A 184 21.88 -19.74 8.61
C ASP A 184 20.54 -20.48 8.42
N ALA A 185 19.53 -19.80 7.84
CA ALA A 185 18.23 -20.41 7.58
C ALA A 185 18.33 -21.41 6.41
N ASP A 186 17.77 -22.60 6.63
CA ASP A 186 17.62 -23.58 5.54
C ASP A 186 16.54 -23.12 4.57
N TRP A 187 16.85 -23.27 3.28
CA TRP A 187 15.92 -22.99 2.20
C TRP A 187 16.11 -24.04 1.10
N PRO A 188 15.04 -24.70 0.66
CA PRO A 188 15.13 -25.70 -0.40
C PRO A 188 15.59 -25.06 -1.73
N ASP A 189 16.65 -25.61 -2.33
CA ASP A 189 17.25 -25.06 -3.56
C ASP A 189 16.30 -25.12 -4.76
N ASP A 190 15.40 -26.11 -4.79
CA ASP A 190 14.39 -26.29 -5.83
C ASP A 190 13.34 -25.15 -5.85
N LEU A 191 13.05 -24.54 -4.71
CA LEU A 191 12.15 -23.38 -4.63
C LEU A 191 12.80 -22.06 -5.07
N ALA A 192 14.14 -22.02 -5.13
CA ALA A 192 14.87 -20.83 -5.60
C ALA A 192 14.97 -20.74 -7.14
N ALA A 193 14.56 -21.78 -7.87
CA ALA A 193 14.80 -21.90 -9.30
C ALA A 193 13.81 -21.15 -10.22
N GLY A 194 12.85 -20.40 -9.67
CA GLY A 194 11.88 -19.66 -10.48
C GLY A 194 12.45 -18.33 -11.02
N PRO A 195 12.17 -17.95 -12.27
CA PRO A 195 12.73 -16.74 -12.91
C PRO A 195 12.29 -15.43 -12.22
N MET A 196 11.27 -15.48 -11.37
CA MET A 196 10.74 -14.32 -10.62
C MET A 196 10.95 -14.45 -9.11
N ILE A 197 11.75 -15.39 -8.63
CA ILE A 197 12.03 -15.58 -7.21
C ILE A 197 13.46 -15.13 -6.94
N ASN A 198 13.62 -14.19 -6.02
CA ASN A 198 14.90 -13.66 -5.59
C ASN A 198 15.14 -14.03 -4.12
N VAL A 199 16.16 -14.81 -3.85
CA VAL A 199 16.49 -15.22 -2.48
C VAL A 199 17.63 -14.36 -1.94
N HIS A 200 17.46 -13.78 -0.76
CA HIS A 200 18.43 -12.92 -0.10
C HIS A 200 18.72 -13.42 1.30
N ARG A 201 19.99 -13.72 1.58
CA ARG A 201 20.45 -14.02 2.96
C ARG A 201 20.89 -12.74 3.64
N LEU A 202 20.24 -12.46 4.76
CA LEU A 202 20.46 -11.24 5.53
C LEU A 202 21.21 -11.57 6.82
N THR A 203 22.09 -10.66 7.20
CA THR A 203 22.62 -10.60 8.56
C THR A 203 22.15 -9.29 9.18
N SER A 204 21.82 -9.31 10.49
CA SER A 204 21.54 -8.07 11.21
C SER A 204 22.73 -7.11 11.05
N ALA A 205 22.46 -5.87 10.66
CA ALA A 205 23.48 -4.83 10.75
C ALA A 205 23.84 -4.67 12.25
N PRO A 206 25.12 -4.50 12.62
CA PRO A 206 25.46 -4.16 13.99
C PRO A 206 24.66 -2.91 14.37
N ALA A 207 24.10 -2.90 15.60
CA ALA A 207 23.50 -1.69 16.15
C ALA A 207 24.51 -0.56 15.98
N ALA A 208 24.08 0.55 15.37
CA ALA A 208 24.91 1.74 15.29
C ALA A 208 25.24 2.15 16.72
N ALA A 209 26.53 2.17 17.05
CA ALA A 209 27.06 2.59 18.34
C ALA A 209 26.84 4.10 18.51
#